data_a5fa47fd178af79e753687c68fbde8d2
#
_entry.id   a5fa47fd178af79e753687c68fbde8d2
#
_cell.length_a   1.000
_cell.length_b   1.000
_cell.length_c   1.000
_cell.angle_alpha   90.00
_cell.angle_beta   90.00
_cell.angle_gamma   90.00
#
_symmetry.space_group_name_H-M   'P 1'
#
loop_
_entity.id
_entity.type
_entity.pdbx_description
1 polymer ?
#
loop_
_entity_poly.entity_id
_entity_poly.type
_entity_poly.pdbx_seq_one_letter_code
_entity_poly.pdbx_strand_id
1 'polypeptide(L)'
;MEAKQLLRCLLGILLFSLVGCTTQEYEDSVVTSAPMVNKLKVLPPPQKKVTIAVYAFSDLTGQRKPSDTLSLLSTAVTQGAHVWLIQSLKKAGDGNWFQVIERIGLDNLLKERQIIRNTRKSYEGDNAKKVKPLLFAGVILEGG
;
A
#
# COMPACT_ATOMS: atom_id res chain seq x y z
N MET A 1 30.28 -55.34 11.67
CA MET A 1 29.13 -54.66 11.07
C MET A 1 29.53 -54.31 9.65
N GLU A 2 28.89 -54.93 8.67
CA GLU A 2 29.40 -54.88 7.29
C GLU A 2 29.14 -53.54 6.64
N ALA A 3 30.12 -53.03 5.87
CA ALA A 3 30.08 -51.73 5.16
C ALA A 3 28.79 -51.54 4.34
N LYS A 4 28.18 -52.61 3.86
CA LYS A 4 26.90 -52.60 3.13
C LYS A 4 25.69 -52.16 4.00
N GLN A 5 25.70 -52.47 5.31
CA GLN A 5 24.65 -52.01 6.23
C GLN A 5 24.78 -50.53 6.54
N LEU A 6 25.99 -50.01 6.73
CA LEU A 6 26.27 -48.58 6.91
C LEU A 6 25.86 -47.75 5.69
N LEU A 7 26.14 -48.26 4.49
CA LEU A 7 25.75 -47.59 3.24
C LEU A 7 24.22 -47.56 3.09
N ARG A 8 23.50 -48.61 3.47
CA ARG A 8 22.01 -48.62 3.43
C ARG A 8 21.39 -47.64 4.43
N CYS A 9 21.96 -47.51 5.63
CA CYS A 9 21.51 -46.56 6.63
C CYS A 9 21.78 -45.12 6.19
N LEU A 10 22.93 -44.81 5.60
CA LEU A 10 23.28 -43.52 5.05
C LEU A 10 22.36 -43.12 3.88
N LEU A 11 22.07 -44.07 2.99
CA LEU A 11 21.14 -43.84 1.87
C LEU A 11 19.69 -43.59 2.35
N GLY A 12 19.26 -44.29 3.42
CA GLY A 12 17.95 -44.05 4.03
C GLY A 12 17.80 -42.68 4.69
N ILE A 13 18.85 -42.22 5.37
CA ILE A 13 18.87 -40.88 5.99
C ILE A 13 18.88 -39.78 4.91
N LEU A 14 19.60 -40.00 3.81
CA LEU A 14 19.64 -39.03 2.69
C LEU A 14 18.28 -38.92 1.97
N LEU A 15 17.56 -40.03 1.84
CA LEU A 15 16.21 -40.05 1.24
C LEU A 15 15.15 -39.40 2.16
N PHE A 16 15.33 -39.46 3.48
CA PHE A 16 14.40 -38.84 4.44
C PHE A 16 14.55 -37.32 4.53
N SER A 17 15.71 -36.77 4.16
CA SER A 17 15.95 -35.32 4.17
C SER A 17 15.35 -34.57 2.96
N LEU A 18 14.84 -35.28 1.95
CA LEU A 18 14.26 -34.66 0.74
C LEU A 18 12.73 -34.42 0.82
N VAL A 19 12.06 -34.84 1.90
CA VAL A 19 10.59 -34.73 2.04
C VAL A 19 10.16 -33.47 2.80
N GLY A 20 11.04 -32.52 3.03
CA GLY A 20 10.85 -31.39 3.94
C GLY A 20 10.35 -30.06 3.34
N CYS A 21 9.83 -30.02 2.14
CA CYS A 21 9.16 -28.81 1.61
C CYS A 21 7.70 -29.10 1.28
N THR A 22 6.83 -29.15 2.29
CA THR A 22 5.41 -28.92 2.06
C THR A 22 5.22 -27.43 1.82
N THR A 23 4.96 -27.05 0.59
CA THR A 23 4.37 -25.74 0.28
C THR A 23 3.04 -25.69 0.99
N GLN A 24 2.98 -24.97 2.11
CA GLN A 24 1.72 -24.66 2.76
C GLN A 24 0.99 -23.74 1.79
N GLU A 25 -0.01 -24.28 1.11
CA GLU A 25 -0.94 -23.49 0.32
C GLU A 25 -1.58 -22.49 1.29
N TYR A 26 -1.23 -21.22 1.13
CA TYR A 26 -1.83 -20.15 1.91
C TYR A 26 -3.27 -20.03 1.39
N GLU A 27 -4.22 -20.67 2.10
CA GLU A 27 -5.63 -20.38 1.88
C GLU A 27 -5.82 -18.87 2.15
N ASP A 28 -6.08 -18.13 1.07
CA ASP A 28 -6.56 -16.75 1.19
C ASP A 28 -7.70 -16.76 2.20
N SER A 29 -7.43 -16.21 3.38
CA SER A 29 -8.47 -16.05 4.39
C SER A 29 -9.58 -15.26 3.72
N VAL A 30 -10.70 -15.91 3.44
CA VAL A 30 -11.92 -15.26 2.95
C VAL A 30 -12.30 -14.25 4.02
N VAL A 31 -11.85 -13.01 3.85
CA VAL A 31 -12.25 -11.91 4.70
C VAL A 31 -13.75 -11.77 4.49
N THR A 32 -14.52 -12.36 5.40
CA THR A 32 -15.97 -12.24 5.42
C THR A 32 -16.26 -10.75 5.50
N SER A 33 -16.67 -10.16 4.38
CA SER A 33 -16.95 -8.72 4.33
C SER A 33 -18.04 -8.43 5.36
N ALA A 34 -17.79 -7.43 6.22
CA ALA A 34 -18.74 -7.03 7.24
C ALA A 34 -20.11 -6.74 6.57
N PRO A 35 -21.25 -7.04 7.23
CA PRO A 35 -22.58 -6.84 6.66
C PRO A 35 -22.82 -5.42 6.12
N MET A 36 -22.17 -4.42 6.71
CA MET A 36 -22.19 -3.03 6.26
C MET A 36 -21.57 -2.85 4.87
N VAL A 37 -20.47 -3.56 4.56
CA VAL A 37 -19.81 -3.48 3.24
C VAL A 37 -20.75 -3.97 2.15
N ASN A 38 -21.53 -5.02 2.40
CA ASN A 38 -22.49 -5.53 1.44
C ASN A 38 -23.64 -4.53 1.19
N LYS A 39 -24.09 -3.80 2.22
CA LYS A 39 -25.08 -2.72 2.06
C LYS A 39 -24.53 -1.56 1.22
N LEU A 40 -23.25 -1.20 1.40
CA LEU A 40 -22.61 -0.14 0.62
C LEU A 40 -22.41 -0.50 -0.86
N LYS A 41 -22.21 -1.79 -1.17
CA LYS A 41 -22.07 -2.26 -2.56
C LYS A 41 -23.36 -2.09 -3.37
N VAL A 42 -24.51 -2.07 -2.73
CA VAL A 42 -25.83 -1.95 -3.38
C VAL A 42 -26.17 -0.50 -3.76
N LEU A 43 -25.45 0.48 -3.22
CA LEU A 43 -25.73 1.88 -3.52
C LEU A 43 -25.37 2.18 -4.99
N PRO A 44 -26.24 2.91 -5.71
CA PRO A 44 -25.98 3.24 -7.10
C PRO A 44 -24.73 4.11 -7.23
N PRO A 45 -23.94 3.93 -8.30
CA PRO A 45 -22.78 4.77 -8.53
C PRO A 45 -23.20 6.22 -8.79
N PRO A 46 -22.38 7.21 -8.37
CA PRO A 46 -22.64 8.60 -8.69
C PRO A 46 -22.55 8.83 -10.20
N GLN A 47 -23.28 9.82 -10.72
CA GLN A 47 -23.23 10.18 -12.15
C GLN A 47 -21.81 10.52 -12.63
N LYS A 48 -20.98 11.06 -11.75
CA LYS A 48 -19.57 11.35 -11.98
C LYS A 48 -18.77 10.93 -10.76
N LYS A 49 -17.64 10.26 -10.98
CA LYS A 49 -16.73 9.88 -9.88
C LYS A 49 -16.35 11.10 -9.04
N VAL A 50 -16.45 10.97 -7.72
CA VAL A 50 -16.03 12.01 -6.79
C VAL A 50 -14.51 11.96 -6.68
N THR A 51 -13.84 13.08 -6.95
CA THR A 51 -12.40 13.18 -6.84
C THR A 51 -12.01 13.48 -5.40
N ILE A 52 -11.27 12.56 -4.80
CA ILE A 52 -10.86 12.60 -3.38
C ILE A 52 -9.33 12.64 -3.32
N ALA A 53 -8.78 13.60 -2.57
CA ALA A 53 -7.36 13.61 -2.22
C ALA A 53 -7.15 13.03 -0.81
N VAL A 54 -6.25 12.07 -0.70
CA VAL A 54 -5.85 11.47 0.58
C VAL A 54 -4.47 11.97 0.94
N TYR A 55 -4.37 12.64 2.10
CA TYR A 55 -3.13 13.11 2.70
C TYR A 55 -2.57 12.10 3.69
N ALA A 56 -1.39 12.38 4.22
CA ALA A 56 -0.77 11.55 5.23
C ALA A 56 -1.61 11.54 6.51
N PHE A 57 -1.70 10.37 7.14
CA PHE A 57 -2.29 10.22 8.47
C PHE A 57 -1.18 10.28 9.49
N SER A 58 -1.28 11.24 10.40
CA SER A 58 -0.32 11.38 11.49
C SER A 58 -0.62 10.38 12.60
N ASP A 59 0.42 9.84 13.23
CA ASP A 59 0.25 9.02 14.42
C ASP A 59 -0.02 9.93 15.64
N LEU A 60 -1.29 9.99 16.06
CA LEU A 60 -1.75 10.77 17.20
C LEU A 60 -1.92 9.92 18.49
N THR A 61 -1.51 8.64 18.46
CA THR A 61 -1.69 7.74 19.62
C THR A 61 -0.90 8.15 20.86
N GLY A 62 0.02 9.12 20.72
CA GLY A 62 0.81 9.66 21.86
C GLY A 62 1.81 8.68 22.47
N GLN A 63 1.94 7.48 21.92
CA GLN A 63 2.83 6.44 22.45
C GLN A 63 4.31 6.63 22.07
N ARG A 64 4.69 7.79 21.60
CA ARG A 64 6.09 8.16 21.38
C ARG A 64 6.79 8.54 22.71
N LYS A 65 6.66 7.72 23.74
CA LYS A 65 7.61 7.83 24.86
C LYS A 65 8.94 7.28 24.37
N PRO A 66 10.04 8.03 24.43
CA PRO A 66 11.36 7.51 24.15
C PRO A 66 11.66 6.43 25.19
N SER A 67 11.52 5.19 24.81
CA SER A 67 11.90 4.02 25.58
C SER A 67 12.89 3.29 24.69
N ASP A 68 14.12 3.18 25.17
CA ASP A 68 15.25 2.62 24.41
C ASP A 68 15.06 1.16 23.99
N THR A 69 14.02 0.50 24.44
CA THR A 69 13.77 -0.94 24.19
C THR A 69 12.43 -1.26 23.51
N LEU A 70 11.43 -0.40 23.53
CA LEU A 70 10.09 -0.71 23.04
C LEU A 70 9.55 0.25 21.97
N SER A 71 10.30 1.27 21.60
CA SER A 71 9.84 2.29 20.63
C SER A 71 9.65 1.76 19.20
N LEU A 72 10.20 0.60 18.89
CA LEU A 72 10.10 -0.02 17.55
C LEU A 72 8.76 -0.74 17.30
N LEU A 73 8.01 -1.08 18.35
CA LEU A 73 6.77 -1.86 18.20
C LEU A 73 5.51 -0.99 18.05
N SER A 74 5.56 0.27 18.50
CA SER A 74 4.39 1.15 18.55
C SER A 74 4.04 1.82 17.22
N THR A 75 4.99 1.96 16.31
CA THR A 75 4.78 2.67 15.04
C THR A 75 4.19 1.80 13.93
N ALA A 76 4.16 0.47 14.08
CA ALA A 76 3.76 -0.45 13.03
C ALA A 76 2.25 -0.43 12.73
N VAL A 77 1.41 -0.09 13.70
CA VAL A 77 -0.05 -0.22 13.58
C VAL A 77 -0.67 0.94 12.79
N THR A 78 -0.11 2.15 12.89
CA THR A 78 -0.67 3.37 12.29
C THR A 78 -0.05 3.76 10.96
N GLN A 79 1.13 3.23 10.62
CA GLN A 79 1.88 3.62 9.42
C GLN A 79 1.17 3.31 8.08
N GLY A 80 0.23 2.40 8.06
CA GLY A 80 -0.47 1.96 6.84
C GLY A 80 -1.89 2.50 6.67
N ALA A 81 -2.43 3.27 7.61
CA ALA A 81 -3.85 3.65 7.62
C ALA A 81 -4.29 4.33 6.31
N HIS A 82 -3.51 5.27 5.80
CA HIS A 82 -3.79 5.96 4.53
C HIS A 82 -3.75 5.02 3.32
N VAL A 83 -2.87 4.00 3.32
CA VAL A 83 -2.77 3.01 2.23
C VAL A 83 -4.04 2.15 2.19
N TRP A 84 -4.50 1.69 3.35
CA TRP A 84 -5.74 0.93 3.48
C TRP A 84 -6.96 1.76 3.05
N LEU A 85 -7.00 3.04 3.43
CA LEU A 85 -8.06 3.96 3.01
C LEU A 85 -8.07 4.14 1.48
N ILE A 86 -6.91 4.42 0.88
CA ILE A 86 -6.77 4.55 -0.57
C ILE A 86 -7.26 3.28 -1.28
N GLN A 87 -6.85 2.10 -0.80
CA GLN A 87 -7.26 0.83 -1.37
C GLN A 87 -8.78 0.63 -1.26
N SER A 88 -9.36 0.93 -0.10
CA SER A 88 -10.80 0.81 0.14
C SER A 88 -11.60 1.75 -0.75
N LEU A 89 -11.17 3.00 -0.87
CA LEU A 89 -11.81 3.98 -1.76
C LEU A 89 -11.72 3.56 -3.24
N LYS A 90 -10.58 3.02 -3.67
CA LYS A 90 -10.41 2.53 -5.05
C LYS A 90 -11.30 1.33 -5.36
N LYS A 91 -11.62 0.50 -4.37
CA LYS A 91 -12.50 -0.67 -4.51
C LYS A 91 -13.99 -0.34 -4.33
N ALA A 92 -14.33 0.82 -3.76
CA ALA A 92 -15.70 1.19 -3.50
C ALA A 92 -16.54 1.23 -4.79
N GLY A 93 -17.72 0.57 -4.77
CA GLY A 93 -18.63 0.48 -5.91
C GLY A 93 -17.93 -0.06 -7.18
N ASP A 94 -17.14 -1.13 -7.02
CA ASP A 94 -16.36 -1.75 -8.10
C ASP A 94 -15.47 -0.74 -8.85
N GLY A 95 -14.94 0.23 -8.11
CA GLY A 95 -14.07 1.28 -8.64
C GLY A 95 -14.79 2.41 -9.36
N ASN A 96 -16.11 2.48 -9.29
CA ASN A 96 -16.90 3.47 -10.03
C ASN A 96 -17.27 4.73 -9.22
N TRP A 97 -17.05 4.73 -7.90
CA TRP A 97 -17.48 5.83 -7.05
C TRP A 97 -16.47 6.97 -6.97
N PHE A 98 -15.17 6.63 -6.80
CA PHE A 98 -14.15 7.61 -6.48
C PHE A 98 -13.00 7.63 -7.47
N GLN A 99 -12.49 8.82 -7.73
CA GLN A 99 -11.18 9.04 -8.33
C GLN A 99 -10.23 9.46 -7.21
N VAL A 100 -9.40 8.53 -6.76
CA VAL A 100 -8.52 8.75 -5.62
C VAL A 100 -7.19 9.34 -6.07
N ILE A 101 -6.79 10.44 -5.44
CA ILE A 101 -5.52 11.12 -5.64
C ILE A 101 -4.72 10.98 -4.34
N GLU A 102 -3.54 10.41 -4.43
CA GLU A 102 -2.59 10.35 -3.33
C GLU A 102 -1.83 11.68 -3.22
N ARG A 103 -1.78 12.25 -2.02
CA ARG A 103 -1.09 13.52 -1.70
C ARG A 103 -0.03 13.38 -0.62
N ILE A 104 0.34 12.16 -0.25
CA ILE A 104 1.34 11.89 0.80
C ILE A 104 2.70 12.45 0.40
N GLY A 105 3.09 12.31 -0.87
CA GLY A 105 4.34 12.83 -1.42
C GLY A 105 4.20 14.18 -2.12
N LEU A 106 3.23 15.03 -1.74
CA LEU A 106 2.95 16.28 -2.45
C LEU A 106 4.15 17.21 -2.54
N ASP A 107 4.92 17.34 -1.47
CA ASP A 107 6.10 18.23 -1.43
C ASP A 107 7.17 17.79 -2.45
N ASN A 108 7.42 16.50 -2.54
CA ASN A 108 8.36 15.95 -3.53
C ASN A 108 7.82 16.14 -4.96
N LEU A 109 6.53 15.94 -5.17
CA LEU A 109 5.88 16.17 -6.44
C LEU A 109 6.00 17.65 -6.87
N LEU A 110 5.83 18.59 -5.96
CA LEU A 110 5.96 20.02 -6.23
C LEU A 110 7.41 20.39 -6.57
N LYS A 111 8.39 19.83 -5.85
CA LYS A 111 9.81 19.99 -6.18
C LYS A 111 10.13 19.46 -7.57
N GLU A 112 9.68 18.25 -7.89
CA GLU A 112 9.90 17.65 -9.20
C GLU A 112 9.28 18.47 -10.33
N ARG A 113 8.07 18.99 -10.13
CA ARG A 113 7.42 19.90 -11.08
C ARG A 113 8.22 21.20 -11.29
N GLN A 114 8.88 21.69 -10.25
CA GLN A 114 9.75 22.87 -10.34
C GLN A 114 11.01 22.56 -11.17
N ILE A 115 11.63 21.40 -10.94
CA ILE A 115 12.79 20.92 -11.70
C ILE A 115 12.42 20.82 -13.19
N ILE A 116 11.29 20.16 -13.51
CA ILE A 116 10.83 20.02 -14.89
C ILE A 116 10.61 21.39 -15.56
N ARG A 117 9.98 22.34 -14.87
CA ARG A 117 9.78 23.69 -15.41
C ARG A 117 11.10 24.40 -15.70
N ASN A 118 12.03 24.34 -14.75
CA ASN A 118 13.33 25.00 -14.90
C ASN A 118 14.14 24.37 -16.03
N THR A 119 14.18 23.03 -16.10
CA THR A 119 14.88 22.29 -17.15
C THR A 119 14.30 22.63 -18.53
N ARG A 120 12.99 22.57 -18.70
CA ARG A 120 12.35 22.93 -19.99
C ARG A 120 12.64 24.36 -20.39
N LYS A 121 12.54 25.29 -19.46
CA LYS A 121 12.86 26.70 -19.72
C LYS A 121 14.32 26.89 -20.16
N SER A 122 15.26 26.15 -19.57
CA SER A 122 16.69 26.23 -19.93
C SER A 122 16.99 25.68 -21.32
N TYR A 123 16.24 24.64 -21.77
CA TYR A 123 16.49 23.99 -23.07
C TYR A 123 15.59 24.52 -24.20
N GLU A 124 14.34 24.86 -23.91
CA GLU A 124 13.33 25.26 -24.91
C GLU A 124 13.04 26.78 -24.90
N GLY A 125 13.59 27.51 -23.91
CA GLY A 125 13.35 28.97 -23.78
C GLY A 125 11.86 29.30 -23.56
N ASP A 126 11.39 30.34 -24.25
CA ASP A 126 10.00 30.81 -24.13
C ASP A 126 8.97 29.87 -24.77
N ASN A 127 9.41 28.94 -25.61
CA ASN A 127 8.56 27.92 -26.24
C ASN A 127 8.34 26.68 -25.35
N ALA A 128 8.87 26.68 -24.12
CA ALA A 128 8.80 25.57 -23.21
C ALA A 128 7.37 25.10 -22.94
N LYS A 129 7.12 23.81 -23.17
CA LYS A 129 5.82 23.21 -22.91
C LYS A 129 5.45 23.31 -21.43
N LYS A 130 4.33 23.93 -21.12
CA LYS A 130 3.85 24.07 -19.75
C LYS A 130 3.57 22.71 -19.11
N VAL A 131 3.89 22.57 -17.83
CA VAL A 131 3.51 21.40 -17.03
C VAL A 131 2.01 21.45 -16.76
N LYS A 132 1.29 20.38 -17.07
CA LYS A 132 -0.16 20.31 -16.85
C LYS A 132 -0.49 20.55 -15.37
N PRO A 133 -1.65 21.16 -15.06
CA PRO A 133 -2.08 21.35 -13.67
C PRO A 133 -2.26 20.01 -12.96
N LEU A 134 -2.16 20.02 -11.64
CA LEU A 134 -2.55 18.88 -10.82
C LEU A 134 -4.08 18.74 -10.86
N LEU A 135 -4.55 17.50 -10.72
CA LEU A 135 -5.98 17.25 -10.59
C LEU A 135 -6.51 17.95 -9.34
N PHE A 136 -7.63 18.63 -9.49
CA PHE A 136 -8.34 19.23 -8.37
C PHE A 136 -9.15 18.15 -7.65
N ALA A 137 -9.10 18.13 -6.32
CA ALA A 137 -9.92 17.28 -5.48
C ALA A 137 -11.06 18.09 -4.86
N GLY A 138 -12.29 17.61 -5.01
CA GLY A 138 -13.45 18.20 -4.37
C GLY A 138 -13.57 17.85 -2.89
N VAL A 139 -12.93 16.75 -2.47
CA VAL A 139 -12.91 16.27 -1.09
C VAL A 139 -11.47 15.98 -0.68
N ILE A 140 -11.12 16.37 0.53
CA ILE A 140 -9.82 16.13 1.14
C ILE A 140 -10.02 15.24 2.35
N LEU A 141 -9.22 14.17 2.46
CA LEU A 141 -9.18 13.28 3.60
C LEU A 141 -7.79 13.35 4.22
N GLU A 142 -7.75 13.72 5.47
CA GLU A 142 -6.59 13.70 6.35
C GLU A 142 -7.02 13.22 7.73
N GLY A 143 -6.11 12.69 8.53
CA GLY A 143 -6.44 12.17 9.85
C GLY A 143 -5.20 11.75 10.63
N GLY A 144 -5.45 11.22 11.84
CA GLY A 144 -4.45 10.72 12.74
C GLY A 144 -5.06 9.98 13.93
#